data_87b7484a75e0aa257ce78ef9c1b5ea19
#
_entry.id   87b7484a75e0aa257ce78ef9c1b5ea19
#
_cell.length_a   1.000
_cell.length_b   1.000
_cell.length_c   1.000
_cell.angle_alpha   90.00
_cell.angle_beta   90.00
_cell.angle_gamma   90.00
#
_symmetry.space_group_name_H-M   'P 1'
#
loop_
_entity.id
_entity.type
_entity.pdbx_description
1 polymer ?
#
loop_
_entity_poly.entity_id
_entity_poly.type
_entity_poly.pdbx_seq_one_letter_code
_entity_poly.pdbx_strand_id
1 'polypeptide(L)'
;LKYFLITLLLTIGIYLNAENWTVLVYMAADNNLAEMGKLDINTMESVAQPANLNLIVQADFPEGAKRYKIQQDNSEQITSPILANLGNINSGDPNTLNSFIKWGYNRYPAQRKMLVIWSHGDSWFKANTGKWICPDDNAQDLISVAGGELVLAFTGIPRLDILLFDACSMQSIEVISEVYSYADYVIGSEDSVPQNGFPYEDIIPLFGGDFAQLLADIPELYVSSYLPGEGINEGWNYWAVTCSVIKTELVPQFTQQIKNFAVNQRNMAPKYFPVRNSCYSMNTGLADIDIRDFLEKAKTVYDTGAQNLLSLWNSMVISSSFTNPEEIGNIGTAAIWFPDSRFNFENGWKQYLKLEFAHSRWLGFVNAALGDDTFPPEKPKLLSQNLIYKTLQILLQANPDPDSLYYEITIDEGQHYQYLYASADDAVILIMLQIDQPGTYQIKAIDQSGNKSEPLIGNYDYQEPQMSVIINPNPVSPNSPAVLRWWANEALQGNIQLEIYNLKGQKVLSKCLGKVLAGEGNFLLNSEPKFGSLPAGVYFLRLHLGDMKFTRKFTILY
;
A
#
# COMPACT_ATOMS: atom_id res chain seq x y z
N LEU A 1 36.78 33.76 -62.00
CA LEU A 1 35.51 33.29 -61.39
C LEU A 1 35.80 32.83 -59.98
N LYS A 2 35.60 33.73 -59.00
CA LYS A 2 35.75 33.38 -57.55
C LYS A 2 34.41 32.91 -57.01
N TYR A 3 34.35 31.66 -56.56
CA TYR A 3 33.22 31.16 -55.79
C TYR A 3 33.41 31.59 -54.32
N PHE A 4 32.51 32.45 -53.88
CA PHE A 4 32.39 32.83 -52.48
C PHE A 4 31.47 31.77 -51.86
N LEU A 5 32.03 30.83 -51.06
CA LEU A 5 31.28 29.87 -50.27
C LEU A 5 30.90 30.56 -48.97
N ILE A 6 29.66 31.00 -48.85
CA ILE A 6 29.08 31.44 -47.57
C ILE A 6 28.67 30.20 -46.80
N THR A 7 29.49 29.81 -45.83
CA THR A 7 29.14 28.78 -44.86
C THR A 7 28.19 29.41 -43.83
N LEU A 8 26.91 29.17 -44.00
CA LEU A 8 25.89 29.53 -43.01
C LEU A 8 26.03 28.53 -41.85
N LEU A 9 26.74 28.93 -40.80
CA LEU A 9 26.71 28.23 -39.49
C LEU A 9 25.30 28.40 -38.89
N LEU A 10 24.45 27.42 -39.11
CA LEU A 10 23.25 27.21 -38.29
C LEU A 10 23.71 26.78 -36.89
N THR A 11 23.95 27.74 -36.03
CA THR A 11 23.93 27.49 -34.59
C THR A 11 22.47 27.15 -34.21
N ILE A 12 22.14 25.88 -34.23
CA ILE A 12 20.95 25.39 -33.52
C ILE A 12 21.29 25.58 -32.05
N GLY A 13 20.94 26.75 -31.53
CA GLY A 13 20.82 26.93 -30.10
C GLY A 13 19.73 25.99 -29.66
N ILE A 14 20.11 24.90 -29.00
CA ILE A 14 19.18 24.13 -28.18
C ILE A 14 18.80 25.11 -27.06
N TYR A 15 17.75 25.89 -27.30
CA TYR A 15 17.04 26.51 -26.18
C TYR A 15 16.48 25.35 -25.40
N LEU A 16 17.14 24.93 -24.33
CA LEU A 16 16.51 24.22 -23.23
C LEU A 16 15.44 25.18 -22.73
N ASN A 17 14.24 25.07 -23.31
CA ASN A 17 13.08 25.73 -22.75
C ASN A 17 12.92 25.14 -21.37
N ALA A 18 13.10 25.94 -20.33
CA ALA A 18 12.79 25.52 -18.97
C ALA A 18 11.37 24.94 -18.96
N GLU A 19 11.24 23.73 -18.42
CA GLU A 19 9.94 23.04 -18.37
C GLU A 19 8.97 23.85 -17.53
N ASN A 20 7.71 23.92 -17.94
CA ASN A 20 6.69 24.61 -17.17
C ASN A 20 6.32 23.77 -15.93
N TRP A 21 6.29 24.44 -14.79
CA TRP A 21 5.96 23.85 -13.50
C TRP A 21 4.63 24.32 -12.95
N THR A 22 3.92 23.41 -12.29
CA THR A 22 2.88 23.73 -11.32
C THR A 22 3.24 23.07 -10.00
N VAL A 23 3.55 23.89 -9.02
CA VAL A 23 3.81 23.49 -7.64
C VAL A 23 2.57 23.82 -6.82
N LEU A 24 1.99 22.82 -6.22
CA LEU A 24 0.86 22.92 -5.29
C LEU A 24 1.38 22.70 -3.87
N VAL A 25 1.09 23.61 -2.97
CA VAL A 25 1.38 23.49 -1.54
C VAL A 25 0.07 23.31 -0.81
N TYR A 26 -0.12 22.15 -0.20
CA TYR A 26 -1.22 21.86 0.71
C TYR A 26 -0.74 22.11 2.13
N MET A 27 -1.09 23.27 2.68
CA MET A 27 -0.65 23.74 3.98
C MET A 27 -1.79 23.54 4.98
N ALA A 28 -1.76 22.40 5.70
CA ALA A 28 -2.67 22.09 6.77
C ALA A 28 -2.14 22.68 8.08
N ALA A 29 -2.50 23.94 8.32
CA ALA A 29 -1.99 24.78 9.40
C ALA A 29 -3.08 25.20 10.40
N ASP A 30 -4.27 24.60 10.39
CA ASP A 30 -5.26 24.75 11.46
C ASP A 30 -4.85 23.93 12.69
N ASN A 31 -3.68 24.33 13.25
CA ASN A 31 -3.04 23.74 14.40
C ASN A 31 -1.96 24.69 14.95
N ASN A 32 -1.11 24.21 15.86
CA ASN A 32 -0.05 25.04 16.47
C ASN A 32 1.05 25.50 15.50
N LEU A 33 1.05 25.09 14.23
CA LEU A 33 2.00 25.56 13.21
C LEU A 33 1.45 26.77 12.40
N ALA A 34 0.28 27.32 12.74
CA ALA A 34 -0.36 28.40 11.97
C ALA A 34 0.57 29.59 11.70
N GLU A 35 1.33 30.07 12.70
CA GLU A 35 2.25 31.19 12.53
C GLU A 35 3.45 30.83 11.64
N MET A 36 3.95 29.59 11.70
CA MET A 36 5.02 29.11 10.81
C MET A 36 4.53 29.04 9.36
N GLY A 37 3.30 28.55 9.12
CA GLY A 37 2.73 28.54 7.78
C GLY A 37 2.59 29.94 7.16
N LYS A 38 2.24 30.96 7.99
CA LYS A 38 2.23 32.36 7.52
C LYS A 38 3.62 32.86 7.16
N LEU A 39 4.63 32.52 7.96
CA LEU A 39 6.03 32.86 7.69
C LEU A 39 6.50 32.20 6.39
N ASP A 40 6.20 30.92 6.16
CA ASP A 40 6.59 30.22 4.94
C ASP A 40 5.93 30.79 3.68
N ILE A 41 4.67 31.23 3.76
CA ILE A 41 4.05 31.96 2.64
C ILE A 41 4.82 33.26 2.36
N ASN A 42 5.19 34.01 3.41
CA ASN A 42 6.00 35.23 3.26
C ASN A 42 7.40 34.95 2.68
N THR A 43 8.06 33.85 3.07
CA THR A 43 9.34 33.47 2.46
C THR A 43 9.15 33.10 0.97
N MET A 44 8.05 32.42 0.62
CA MET A 44 7.71 32.18 -0.79
C MET A 44 7.47 33.46 -1.58
N GLU A 45 6.90 34.51 -0.94
CA GLU A 45 6.67 35.85 -1.53
C GLU A 45 7.96 36.68 -1.63
N SER A 46 8.96 36.44 -0.78
CA SER A 46 10.19 37.27 -0.73
C SER A 46 11.07 37.16 -1.99
N VAL A 47 10.91 36.13 -2.79
CA VAL A 47 11.74 35.82 -3.94
C VAL A 47 11.00 35.89 -5.28
N ALA A 48 11.73 36.24 -6.33
CA ALA A 48 11.18 36.26 -7.68
C ALA A 48 10.88 34.83 -8.14
N GLN A 49 9.63 34.59 -8.52
CA GLN A 49 9.28 33.30 -9.11
C GLN A 49 9.77 33.22 -10.55
N PRO A 50 10.36 32.08 -10.98
CA PRO A 50 10.65 31.83 -12.39
C PRO A 50 9.38 31.97 -13.26
N ALA A 51 9.53 32.54 -14.47
CA ALA A 51 8.40 32.79 -15.36
C ALA A 51 7.63 31.53 -15.79
N ASN A 52 8.27 30.36 -15.69
CA ASN A 52 7.72 29.05 -15.99
C ASN A 52 7.05 28.36 -14.80
N LEU A 53 6.91 29.05 -13.65
CA LEU A 53 6.38 28.48 -12.41
C LEU A 53 4.97 29.01 -12.10
N ASN A 54 4.04 28.12 -11.84
CA ASN A 54 2.81 28.41 -11.12
C ASN A 54 2.95 27.85 -9.69
N LEU A 55 3.11 28.73 -8.72
CA LEU A 55 3.15 28.37 -7.30
C LEU A 55 1.81 28.70 -6.64
N ILE A 56 1.10 27.68 -6.21
CA ILE A 56 -0.26 27.79 -5.67
C ILE A 56 -0.28 27.17 -4.27
N VAL A 57 -0.70 27.94 -3.29
CA VAL A 57 -0.85 27.50 -1.90
C VAL A 57 -2.32 27.42 -1.54
N GLN A 58 -2.78 26.30 -1.01
CA GLN A 58 -4.00 26.22 -0.21
C GLN A 58 -3.58 26.13 1.25
N ALA A 59 -3.81 27.18 2.02
CA ALA A 59 -3.50 27.23 3.44
C ALA A 59 -4.80 27.24 4.24
N ASP A 60 -4.86 26.35 5.22
CA ASP A 60 -5.92 26.28 6.21
C ASP A 60 -5.36 26.74 7.55
N PHE A 61 -5.88 27.85 8.05
CA PHE A 61 -5.51 28.44 9.32
C PHE A 61 -6.70 28.42 10.28
N PRO A 62 -6.53 28.63 11.60
CA PRO A 62 -7.64 28.70 12.55
C PRO A 62 -8.73 29.71 12.18
N GLU A 63 -8.39 30.77 11.44
CA GLU A 63 -9.31 31.78 10.94
C GLU A 63 -9.99 31.44 9.60
N GLY A 64 -9.67 30.29 9.02
CA GLY A 64 -10.24 29.75 7.78
C GLY A 64 -9.26 29.64 6.63
N ALA A 65 -9.61 28.80 5.67
CA ALA A 65 -8.77 28.43 4.55
C ALA A 65 -8.90 29.36 3.35
N LYS A 66 -7.77 29.56 2.67
CA LYS A 66 -7.70 30.34 1.43
C LYS A 66 -6.77 29.66 0.43
N ARG A 67 -6.98 29.96 -0.86
CA ARG A 67 -6.06 29.64 -1.93
C ARG A 67 -5.37 30.89 -2.42
N TYR A 68 -4.04 30.83 -2.53
CA TYR A 68 -3.21 31.91 -3.00
C TYR A 68 -2.47 31.53 -4.29
N LYS A 69 -2.25 32.48 -5.19
CA LYS A 69 -1.24 32.39 -6.23
C LYS A 69 -0.06 33.26 -5.81
N ILE A 70 1.03 32.63 -5.43
CA ILE A 70 2.17 33.34 -4.87
C ILE A 70 2.74 34.31 -5.89
N GLN A 71 3.00 35.52 -5.45
CA GLN A 71 3.64 36.59 -6.22
C GLN A 71 4.67 37.27 -5.34
N GLN A 72 5.78 37.71 -5.94
CA GLN A 72 6.85 38.38 -5.21
C GLN A 72 6.33 39.63 -4.49
N ASP A 73 6.69 39.73 -3.23
CA ASP A 73 6.43 40.86 -2.36
C ASP A 73 7.53 40.97 -1.29
N ASN A 74 7.73 42.15 -0.71
CA ASN A 74 8.71 42.39 0.37
C ASN A 74 8.03 42.81 1.68
N SER A 75 6.73 42.64 1.82
CA SER A 75 6.03 42.95 3.06
C SER A 75 6.11 41.75 4.05
N GLU A 76 5.85 42.03 5.32
CA GLU A 76 5.77 40.99 6.35
C GLU A 76 4.37 40.34 6.43
N GLN A 77 3.46 40.72 5.51
CA GLN A 77 2.09 40.20 5.44
C GLN A 77 1.87 39.47 4.12
N ILE A 78 1.05 38.45 4.14
CA ILE A 78 0.65 37.73 2.93
C ILE A 78 -0.15 38.67 2.02
N THR A 79 0.42 39.04 0.87
CA THR A 79 -0.18 39.95 -0.11
C THR A 79 -0.54 39.28 -1.43
N SER A 80 -0.14 38.04 -1.62
CA SER A 80 -0.47 37.24 -2.81
C SER A 80 -1.96 37.23 -3.11
N PRO A 81 -2.37 37.32 -4.38
CA PRO A 81 -3.75 37.27 -4.79
C PRO A 81 -4.50 36.06 -4.25
N ILE A 82 -5.62 36.31 -3.59
CA ILE A 82 -6.52 35.27 -3.12
C ILE A 82 -7.33 34.76 -4.32
N LEU A 83 -7.15 33.49 -4.66
CA LEU A 83 -7.88 32.81 -5.74
C LEU A 83 -9.26 32.31 -5.27
N ALA A 84 -9.36 31.95 -3.99
CA ALA A 84 -10.59 31.51 -3.34
C ALA A 84 -10.51 31.69 -1.83
N ASN A 85 -11.63 32.10 -1.23
CA ASN A 85 -11.84 32.01 0.21
C ASN A 85 -12.74 30.79 0.46
N LEU A 86 -12.23 29.79 1.18
CA LEU A 86 -12.90 28.51 1.38
C LEU A 86 -13.68 28.44 2.70
N GLY A 87 -13.47 29.44 3.61
CA GLY A 87 -14.02 29.37 4.96
C GLY A 87 -13.41 28.23 5.78
N ASN A 88 -14.16 27.71 6.73
CA ASN A 88 -13.72 26.53 7.47
C ASN A 88 -13.82 25.30 6.57
N ILE A 89 -12.70 24.60 6.41
CA ILE A 89 -12.64 23.29 5.76
C ILE A 89 -12.08 22.29 6.78
N ASN A 90 -12.01 21.05 6.41
CA ASN A 90 -11.28 20.03 7.16
C ASN A 90 -10.02 19.66 6.37
N SER A 91 -8.85 20.14 6.76
CA SER A 91 -7.58 19.83 6.12
C SER A 91 -7.06 18.42 6.49
N GLY A 92 -7.65 17.77 7.48
CA GLY A 92 -7.46 16.36 7.80
C GLY A 92 -8.31 15.39 6.95
N ASP A 93 -9.24 15.89 6.13
CA ASP A 93 -10.02 15.03 5.22
C ASP A 93 -9.26 14.75 3.91
N PRO A 94 -9.00 13.47 3.55
CA PRO A 94 -8.33 13.11 2.30
C PRO A 94 -9.06 13.64 1.04
N ASN A 95 -10.37 13.84 1.09
CA ASN A 95 -11.13 14.41 -0.02
C ASN A 95 -10.83 15.90 -0.21
N THR A 96 -10.53 16.63 0.85
CA THR A 96 -10.11 18.04 0.77
C THR A 96 -8.78 18.15 0.02
N LEU A 97 -7.78 17.33 0.37
CA LEU A 97 -6.51 17.24 -0.34
C LEU A 97 -6.70 16.81 -1.80
N ASN A 98 -7.47 15.74 -2.06
CA ASN A 98 -7.78 15.27 -3.41
C ASN A 98 -8.39 16.36 -4.29
N SER A 99 -9.37 17.10 -3.73
CA SER A 99 -10.06 18.17 -4.42
C SER A 99 -9.13 19.33 -4.77
N PHE A 100 -8.20 19.68 -3.88
CA PHE A 100 -7.18 20.70 -4.14
C PHE A 100 -6.23 20.28 -5.26
N ILE A 101 -5.71 19.06 -5.21
CA ILE A 101 -4.80 18.55 -6.24
C ILE A 101 -5.47 18.58 -7.62
N LYS A 102 -6.68 18.03 -7.73
CA LYS A 102 -7.45 18.01 -8.99
C LYS A 102 -7.75 19.42 -9.50
N TRP A 103 -8.21 20.31 -8.62
CA TRP A 103 -8.48 21.70 -8.98
C TRP A 103 -7.21 22.39 -9.47
N GLY A 104 -6.10 22.25 -8.74
CA GLY A 104 -4.85 22.93 -9.05
C GLY A 104 -4.28 22.55 -10.41
N TYR A 105 -4.11 21.26 -10.68
CA TYR A 105 -3.55 20.79 -11.96
C TYR A 105 -4.52 20.95 -13.14
N ASN A 106 -5.81 20.98 -12.92
CA ASN A 106 -6.77 21.32 -13.97
C ASN A 106 -6.75 22.82 -14.30
N ARG A 107 -6.56 23.68 -13.29
CA ARG A 107 -6.57 25.14 -13.47
C ARG A 107 -5.23 25.67 -14.00
N TYR A 108 -4.14 25.00 -13.63
CA TYR A 108 -2.76 25.36 -13.98
C TYR A 108 -2.06 24.12 -14.57
N PRO A 109 -2.40 23.74 -15.82
CA PRO A 109 -1.74 22.60 -16.45
C PRO A 109 -0.27 22.94 -16.75
N ALA A 110 0.63 21.99 -16.46
CA ALA A 110 2.06 22.14 -16.69
C ALA A 110 2.70 20.81 -17.10
N GLN A 111 3.91 20.85 -17.64
CA GLN A 111 4.70 19.67 -18.00
C GLN A 111 5.13 18.92 -16.75
N ARG A 112 5.54 19.64 -15.71
CA ARG A 112 6.00 19.13 -14.43
C ARG A 112 5.04 19.48 -13.30
N LYS A 113 4.86 18.55 -12.40
CA LYS A 113 3.91 18.65 -11.29
C LYS A 113 4.60 18.29 -9.99
N MET A 114 4.57 19.20 -9.04
CA MET A 114 5.04 18.97 -7.69
C MET A 114 3.91 19.26 -6.71
N LEU A 115 3.74 18.35 -5.75
CA LEU A 115 2.89 18.55 -4.58
C LEU A 115 3.77 18.62 -3.35
N VAL A 116 3.58 19.66 -2.56
CA VAL A 116 4.13 19.78 -1.21
C VAL A 116 2.99 19.53 -0.23
N ILE A 117 3.18 18.63 0.71
CA ILE A 117 2.30 18.45 1.88
C ILE A 117 3.05 19.04 3.07
N TRP A 118 2.52 20.15 3.56
CA TRP A 118 3.10 20.94 4.63
C TRP A 118 2.24 20.84 5.88
N SER A 119 2.75 20.26 6.95
CA SER A 119 2.09 20.14 8.25
C SER A 119 2.94 19.40 9.28
N HIS A 120 2.32 18.97 10.37
CA HIS A 120 2.86 17.86 11.17
C HIS A 120 2.87 16.56 10.39
N GLY A 121 3.81 15.67 10.71
CA GLY A 121 3.89 14.29 10.25
C GLY A 121 4.45 13.37 11.33
N ASP A 122 4.17 12.08 11.23
CA ASP A 122 4.59 11.05 12.20
C ASP A 122 4.78 9.68 11.52
N SER A 123 5.38 9.68 10.31
CA SER A 123 5.56 8.48 9.52
C SER A 123 4.21 7.79 9.21
N TRP A 124 4.14 6.48 9.30
CA TRP A 124 2.96 5.69 8.97
C TRP A 124 1.99 5.49 10.15
N PHE A 125 2.45 5.66 11.39
CA PHE A 125 1.64 5.46 12.58
C PHE A 125 2.28 6.05 13.82
N LYS A 126 1.48 6.60 14.74
CA LYS A 126 1.91 6.98 16.09
C LYS A 126 0.96 6.44 17.15
N ALA A 127 1.49 5.63 18.05
CA ALA A 127 0.77 5.18 19.23
C ALA A 127 0.58 6.37 20.21
N ASN A 128 -0.64 6.60 20.65
CA ASN A 128 -1.01 7.50 21.77
C ASN A 128 -1.13 9.00 21.54
N THR A 129 -0.80 9.59 20.38
CA THR A 129 -0.92 11.04 20.17
C THR A 129 -1.85 11.46 19.03
N GLY A 130 -2.32 10.53 18.20
CA GLY A 130 -3.30 10.81 17.14
C GLY A 130 -2.83 11.76 16.04
N LYS A 131 -1.54 12.03 15.92
CA LYS A 131 -0.99 12.90 14.87
C LYS A 131 -0.30 12.01 13.83
N TRP A 132 -0.83 11.97 12.59
CA TRP A 132 -0.20 11.25 11.49
C TRP A 132 0.28 12.24 10.44
N ILE A 133 -0.61 12.75 9.57
CA ILE A 133 -0.27 13.87 8.71
C ILE A 133 -1.45 14.82 8.60
N CYS A 134 -1.19 16.12 8.45
CA CYS A 134 -2.20 17.16 8.27
C CYS A 134 -3.29 17.19 9.37
N PRO A 135 -2.93 17.24 10.67
CA PRO A 135 -3.94 17.43 11.70
C PRO A 135 -4.64 18.76 11.55
N ASP A 136 -5.95 18.74 11.75
CA ASP A 136 -6.87 19.89 11.81
C ASP A 136 -7.47 19.93 13.20
N ASP A 137 -7.10 20.95 14.00
CA ASP A 137 -7.51 21.05 15.41
C ASP A 137 -8.98 21.47 15.53
N ASN A 138 -9.53 22.25 14.59
CA ASN A 138 -10.94 22.64 14.59
C ASN A 138 -11.84 21.46 14.19
N ALA A 139 -11.48 20.70 13.18
CA ALA A 139 -12.22 19.53 12.74
C ALA A 139 -11.97 18.29 13.62
N GLN A 140 -10.91 18.29 14.44
CA GLN A 140 -10.45 17.14 15.22
C GLN A 140 -10.18 15.91 14.32
N ASP A 141 -9.55 16.13 13.17
CA ASP A 141 -9.34 15.14 12.14
C ASP A 141 -7.89 15.18 11.63
N LEU A 142 -7.47 14.16 10.89
CA LEU A 142 -6.13 14.02 10.32
C LEU A 142 -6.11 12.96 9.23
N ILE A 143 -5.14 13.02 8.31
CA ILE A 143 -4.97 12.01 7.26
C ILE A 143 -4.11 10.86 7.80
N SER A 144 -4.66 9.65 7.84
CA SER A 144 -3.95 8.45 8.25
C SER A 144 -3.20 7.79 7.09
N VAL A 145 -1.97 7.34 7.33
CA VAL A 145 -1.22 6.53 6.37
C VAL A 145 -1.65 5.07 6.45
N ALA A 146 -1.46 4.42 7.59
CA ALA A 146 -1.88 3.02 7.80
C ALA A 146 -3.41 2.79 7.72
N GLY A 147 -4.22 3.86 7.79
CA GLY A 147 -5.66 3.83 7.53
C GLY A 147 -6.04 3.87 6.05
N GLY A 148 -5.07 4.12 5.15
CA GLY A 148 -5.28 4.21 3.71
C GLY A 148 -5.80 5.57 3.22
N GLU A 149 -5.95 6.58 4.10
CA GLU A 149 -6.51 7.89 3.73
C GLU A 149 -5.55 8.70 2.86
N LEU A 150 -4.22 8.58 3.10
CA LEU A 150 -3.23 9.21 2.22
C LEU A 150 -3.34 8.68 0.79
N VAL A 151 -3.51 7.38 0.61
CA VAL A 151 -3.74 6.76 -0.71
C VAL A 151 -5.07 7.21 -1.31
N LEU A 152 -6.12 7.33 -0.48
CA LEU A 152 -7.41 7.86 -0.92
C LEU A 152 -7.29 9.29 -1.46
N ALA A 153 -6.48 10.14 -0.81
CA ALA A 153 -6.23 11.51 -1.26
C ALA A 153 -5.59 11.57 -2.67
N PHE A 154 -4.88 10.53 -3.10
CA PHE A 154 -4.26 10.47 -4.43
C PHE A 154 -5.11 9.76 -5.48
N THR A 155 -6.30 9.29 -5.14
CA THR A 155 -7.15 8.55 -6.09
C THR A 155 -7.60 9.44 -7.26
N GLY A 156 -7.21 9.04 -8.48
CA GLY A 156 -7.62 9.72 -9.72
C GLY A 156 -6.99 11.09 -9.95
N ILE A 157 -5.83 11.37 -9.33
CA ILE A 157 -4.98 12.54 -9.63
C ILE A 157 -4.04 12.20 -10.81
N PRO A 158 -3.49 13.20 -11.50
CA PRO A 158 -2.39 12.96 -12.43
C PRO A 158 -1.14 12.53 -11.65
N ARG A 159 -0.31 11.67 -12.27
CA ARG A 159 0.99 11.31 -11.68
C ARG A 159 1.85 12.55 -11.48
N LEU A 160 2.47 12.65 -10.32
CA LEU A 160 3.35 13.73 -9.92
C LEU A 160 4.79 13.43 -10.37
N ASP A 161 5.54 14.45 -10.73
CA ASP A 161 6.99 14.33 -10.86
C ASP A 161 7.63 14.29 -9.46
N ILE A 162 7.17 15.14 -8.54
CA ILE A 162 7.70 15.24 -7.17
C ILE A 162 6.53 15.29 -6.17
N LEU A 163 6.62 14.44 -5.13
CA LEU A 163 5.88 14.59 -3.89
C LEU A 163 6.87 14.94 -2.79
N LEU A 164 6.75 16.15 -2.22
CA LEU A 164 7.56 16.58 -1.10
C LEU A 164 6.72 16.63 0.18
N PHE A 165 7.23 16.03 1.23
CA PHE A 165 6.69 16.14 2.57
C PHE A 165 7.51 17.15 3.39
N ASP A 166 6.97 18.33 3.60
CA ASP A 166 7.43 19.27 4.62
C ASP A 166 6.71 18.96 5.92
N ALA A 167 7.08 17.81 6.47
CA ALA A 167 6.45 17.20 7.63
C ALA A 167 7.40 16.16 8.24
N CYS A 168 7.37 16.01 9.56
CA CYS A 168 8.28 15.12 10.29
C CYS A 168 8.14 13.66 9.86
N SER A 169 9.29 12.98 9.70
CA SER A 169 9.39 11.52 9.59
C SER A 169 8.66 10.87 8.41
N MET A 170 8.27 11.66 7.39
CA MET A 170 7.53 11.12 6.25
C MET A 170 8.42 10.40 5.22
N GLN A 171 9.76 10.50 5.33
CA GLN A 171 10.69 9.77 4.48
C GLN A 171 10.99 8.39 5.08
N SER A 172 9.99 7.53 5.12
CA SER A 172 10.14 6.11 5.46
C SER A 172 9.73 5.23 4.30
N ILE A 173 10.31 4.03 4.19
CA ILE A 173 9.98 3.09 3.12
C ILE A 173 8.51 2.66 3.20
N GLU A 174 7.95 2.64 4.39
CA GLU A 174 6.53 2.37 4.63
C GLU A 174 5.66 3.42 3.95
N VAL A 175 5.93 4.72 4.17
CA VAL A 175 5.20 5.83 3.52
C VAL A 175 5.47 5.84 2.01
N ILE A 176 6.73 5.70 1.59
CA ILE A 176 7.11 5.68 0.18
C ILE A 176 6.38 4.56 -0.57
N SER A 177 6.19 3.40 0.07
CA SER A 177 5.47 2.26 -0.52
C SER A 177 3.98 2.51 -0.70
N GLU A 178 3.36 3.41 0.07
CA GLU A 178 1.97 3.82 -0.14
C GLU A 178 1.81 4.75 -1.36
N VAL A 179 2.84 5.57 -1.62
CA VAL A 179 2.73 6.66 -2.60
C VAL A 179 3.51 6.44 -3.90
N TYR A 180 4.32 5.39 -4.02
CA TYR A 180 5.23 5.17 -5.16
C TYR A 180 4.52 5.14 -6.52
N SER A 181 3.26 4.72 -6.58
CA SER A 181 2.48 4.67 -7.81
C SER A 181 1.97 6.06 -8.26
N TYR A 182 2.06 7.08 -7.39
CA TYR A 182 1.51 8.41 -7.63
C TYR A 182 2.57 9.48 -7.93
N ALA A 183 3.83 9.25 -7.57
CA ALA A 183 4.93 10.19 -7.81
C ALA A 183 6.16 9.48 -8.37
N ASP A 184 6.98 10.19 -9.17
CA ASP A 184 8.25 9.67 -9.68
C ASP A 184 9.37 9.80 -8.65
N TYR A 185 9.31 10.86 -7.84
CA TYR A 185 10.26 11.14 -6.75
C TYR A 185 9.50 11.52 -5.49
N VAL A 186 9.97 11.01 -4.34
CA VAL A 186 9.53 11.41 -3.00
C VAL A 186 10.68 12.12 -2.32
N ILE A 187 10.40 13.29 -1.73
CA ILE A 187 11.34 14.10 -0.98
C ILE A 187 10.81 14.31 0.43
N GLY A 188 11.68 14.21 1.43
CA GLY A 188 11.30 14.43 2.82
C GLY A 188 12.42 14.12 3.80
N SER A 189 12.12 14.24 5.08
CA SER A 189 13.00 13.89 6.19
C SER A 189 12.59 12.57 6.82
N GLU A 190 13.56 11.72 7.14
CA GLU A 190 13.36 10.47 7.89
C GLU A 190 13.26 10.70 9.41
N ASP A 191 13.66 11.86 9.88
CA ASP A 191 13.57 12.29 11.27
C ASP A 191 12.64 13.51 11.40
N SER A 192 12.59 14.10 12.57
CA SER A 192 11.80 15.30 12.82
C SER A 192 12.29 16.47 11.97
N VAL A 193 11.35 17.19 11.37
CA VAL A 193 11.59 18.46 10.68
C VAL A 193 11.52 19.59 11.71
N PRO A 194 12.57 20.46 11.80
CA PRO A 194 12.47 21.65 12.64
C PRO A 194 11.32 22.54 12.17
N GLN A 195 10.74 23.30 13.11
CA GLN A 195 9.51 24.08 12.86
C GLN A 195 9.60 25.11 11.73
N ASN A 196 10.81 25.52 11.32
CA ASN A 196 11.02 26.47 10.21
C ASN A 196 10.94 25.80 8.82
N GLY A 197 10.79 24.47 8.76
CA GLY A 197 10.55 23.74 7.50
C GLY A 197 11.64 23.88 6.44
N PHE A 198 11.24 23.85 5.19
CA PHE A 198 12.13 23.97 4.04
C PHE A 198 12.41 25.44 3.68
N PRO A 199 13.65 25.79 3.25
CA PRO A 199 14.02 27.16 2.84
C PRO A 199 13.42 27.48 1.45
N TYR A 200 12.15 27.89 1.41
CA TYR A 200 11.42 28.13 0.16
C TYR A 200 12.06 29.23 -0.69
N GLU A 201 12.67 30.24 -0.07
CA GLU A 201 13.39 31.30 -0.76
C GLU A 201 14.60 30.80 -1.58
N ASP A 202 15.23 29.72 -1.13
CA ASP A 202 16.37 29.10 -1.84
C ASP A 202 15.90 28.06 -2.87
N ILE A 203 14.78 27.38 -2.61
CA ILE A 203 14.26 26.31 -3.47
C ILE A 203 13.48 26.86 -4.67
N ILE A 204 12.68 27.92 -4.50
CA ILE A 204 11.82 28.46 -5.58
C ILE A 204 12.63 28.87 -6.83
N PRO A 205 13.80 29.53 -6.73
CA PRO A 205 14.60 29.86 -7.89
C PRO A 205 15.05 28.67 -8.75
N LEU A 206 15.19 27.48 -8.14
CA LEU A 206 15.65 26.26 -8.84
C LEU A 206 14.69 25.80 -9.93
N PHE A 207 13.40 26.15 -9.85
CA PHE A 207 12.40 25.79 -10.88
C PHE A 207 12.64 26.49 -12.23
N GLY A 208 13.53 27.48 -12.29
CA GLY A 208 14.01 28.09 -13.53
C GLY A 208 15.12 27.30 -14.21
N GLY A 209 15.70 26.29 -13.55
CA GLY A 209 16.87 25.54 -13.95
C GLY A 209 16.58 24.14 -14.50
N ASP A 210 17.60 23.28 -14.40
CA ASP A 210 17.56 21.88 -14.82
C ASP A 210 16.87 20.98 -13.77
N PHE A 211 16.07 20.02 -14.22
CA PHE A 211 15.32 19.14 -13.33
C PHE A 211 16.21 18.21 -12.48
N ALA A 212 17.28 17.68 -13.07
CA ALA A 212 18.18 16.80 -12.32
C ALA A 212 18.96 17.60 -11.26
N GLN A 213 19.30 18.86 -11.57
CA GLN A 213 19.94 19.75 -10.60
C GLN A 213 18.99 20.13 -9.47
N LEU A 214 17.72 20.43 -9.76
CA LEU A 214 16.69 20.67 -8.74
C LEU A 214 16.61 19.49 -7.74
N LEU A 215 16.58 18.25 -8.25
CA LEU A 215 16.55 17.06 -7.40
C LEU A 215 17.85 16.88 -6.58
N ALA A 216 18.99 17.33 -7.12
CA ALA A 216 20.27 17.25 -6.42
C ALA A 216 20.37 18.28 -5.29
N ASP A 217 19.88 19.50 -5.52
CA ASP A 217 20.13 20.65 -4.65
C ASP A 217 19.16 20.73 -3.47
N ILE A 218 17.90 20.29 -3.61
CA ILE A 218 16.91 20.41 -2.52
C ILE A 218 17.40 19.84 -1.19
N PRO A 219 17.95 18.60 -1.08
CA PRO A 219 18.41 18.09 0.20
C PRO A 219 19.58 18.87 0.78
N GLU A 220 20.49 19.34 -0.04
CA GLU A 220 21.64 20.12 0.40
C GLU A 220 21.21 21.50 0.91
N LEU A 221 20.36 22.21 0.19
CA LEU A 221 19.81 23.50 0.61
C LEU A 221 19.03 23.38 1.92
N TYR A 222 18.18 22.36 2.03
CA TYR A 222 17.42 22.12 3.25
C TYR A 222 18.35 21.89 4.46
N VAL A 223 19.31 21.00 4.34
CA VAL A 223 20.19 20.65 5.48
C VAL A 223 21.16 21.80 5.78
N SER A 224 21.74 22.47 4.75
CA SER A 224 22.67 23.59 4.97
C SER A 224 21.97 24.77 5.64
N SER A 225 20.68 25.00 5.41
CA SER A 225 19.93 26.07 6.07
C SER A 225 19.90 25.96 7.61
N TYR A 226 20.22 24.79 8.14
CA TYR A 226 20.30 24.51 9.58
C TYR A 226 21.72 24.46 10.14
N LEU A 227 22.74 24.64 9.29
CA LEU A 227 24.13 24.66 9.73
C LEU A 227 24.49 26.03 10.36
N PRO A 228 25.39 26.05 11.37
CA PRO A 228 25.84 27.29 11.98
C PRO A 228 26.48 28.25 10.96
N GLY A 229 26.01 29.49 10.94
CA GLY A 229 26.49 30.53 10.03
C GLY A 229 25.93 30.46 8.60
N GLU A 230 25.00 29.56 8.35
CA GLU A 230 24.38 29.37 7.04
C GLU A 230 22.85 29.42 7.13
N GLY A 231 22.21 30.35 6.40
CA GLY A 231 20.77 30.42 6.24
C GLY A 231 19.95 30.86 7.44
N ILE A 232 18.64 30.84 7.26
CA ILE A 232 17.64 31.35 8.22
C ILE A 232 17.44 30.47 9.44
N ASN A 233 17.90 29.23 9.39
CA ASN A 233 17.69 28.20 10.42
C ASN A 233 18.95 27.96 11.27
N GLU A 234 19.88 28.91 11.25
CA GLU A 234 21.17 28.84 11.92
C GLU A 234 21.08 28.41 13.38
N GLY A 235 21.99 27.53 13.79
CA GLY A 235 22.18 27.14 15.19
C GLY A 235 21.30 25.97 15.64
N TRP A 236 20.60 25.29 14.75
CA TRP A 236 19.89 24.05 15.10
C TRP A 236 20.89 22.92 15.37
N ASN A 237 20.84 22.34 16.57
CA ASN A 237 21.74 21.26 16.99
C ASN A 237 21.10 20.23 17.95
N TYR A 238 19.77 20.17 18.00
CA TYR A 238 19.06 19.29 18.93
C TYR A 238 19.01 17.84 18.48
N TRP A 239 18.89 17.62 17.14
CA TRP A 239 18.90 16.29 16.51
C TRP A 239 19.40 16.41 15.07
N ALA A 240 19.56 15.28 14.41
CA ALA A 240 19.95 15.26 13.02
C ALA A 240 18.85 15.87 12.14
N VAL A 241 19.24 16.77 11.23
CA VAL A 241 18.38 17.23 10.13
C VAL A 241 18.72 16.40 8.91
N THR A 242 17.74 15.75 8.30
CA THR A 242 17.94 14.83 7.20
C THR A 242 17.00 15.16 6.05
N CYS A 243 17.46 14.98 4.81
CA CYS A 243 16.62 15.09 3.61
C CYS A 243 17.16 14.20 2.52
N SER A 244 16.26 13.54 1.81
CA SER A 244 16.63 12.76 0.63
C SER A 244 15.60 12.88 -0.49
N VAL A 245 16.06 12.54 -1.70
CA VAL A 245 15.24 12.34 -2.90
C VAL A 245 15.27 10.86 -3.26
N ILE A 246 14.15 10.20 -3.16
CA ILE A 246 14.00 8.77 -3.49
C ILE A 246 13.24 8.61 -4.79
N LYS A 247 13.84 7.91 -5.77
CA LYS A 247 13.19 7.51 -7.01
C LYS A 247 12.28 6.32 -6.75
N THR A 248 11.01 6.43 -7.11
CA THR A 248 9.98 5.44 -6.72
C THR A 248 9.88 4.23 -7.68
N GLU A 249 10.43 4.35 -8.89
CA GLU A 249 10.34 3.31 -9.93
C GLU A 249 10.78 1.92 -9.45
N LEU A 250 11.78 1.86 -8.57
CA LEU A 250 12.36 0.62 -8.08
C LEU A 250 11.76 0.12 -6.75
N VAL A 251 10.77 0.82 -6.18
CA VAL A 251 10.13 0.42 -4.91
C VAL A 251 9.59 -1.02 -4.96
N PRO A 252 8.88 -1.47 -6.02
CA PRO A 252 8.42 -2.86 -6.10
C PRO A 252 9.57 -3.86 -6.10
N GLN A 253 10.67 -3.54 -6.78
CA GLN A 253 11.85 -4.41 -6.81
C GLN A 253 12.54 -4.45 -5.44
N PHE A 254 12.65 -3.31 -4.76
CA PHE A 254 13.23 -3.23 -3.42
C PHE A 254 12.39 -4.01 -2.41
N THR A 255 11.06 -3.83 -2.42
CA THR A 255 10.12 -4.60 -1.58
C THR A 255 10.28 -6.10 -1.78
N GLN A 256 10.41 -6.57 -3.04
CA GLN A 256 10.64 -7.98 -3.33
C GLN A 256 12.01 -8.47 -2.83
N GLN A 257 13.06 -7.66 -2.91
CA GLN A 257 14.39 -8.03 -2.40
C GLN A 257 14.43 -8.02 -0.86
N ILE A 258 13.76 -7.08 -0.20
CA ILE A 258 13.56 -7.12 1.25
C ILE A 258 12.79 -8.39 1.65
N LYS A 259 11.75 -8.78 0.90
CA LYS A 259 11.02 -10.04 1.13
C LYS A 259 11.96 -11.25 1.08
N ASN A 260 12.78 -11.34 0.04
CA ASN A 260 13.74 -12.42 -0.10
C ASN A 260 14.74 -12.44 1.07
N PHE A 261 15.23 -11.27 1.47
CA PHE A 261 16.14 -11.14 2.62
C PHE A 261 15.44 -11.58 3.91
N ALA A 262 14.26 -11.03 4.21
CA ALA A 262 13.50 -11.32 5.42
C ALA A 262 13.19 -12.82 5.57
N VAL A 263 12.75 -13.47 4.51
CA VAL A 263 12.45 -14.91 4.50
C VAL A 263 13.72 -15.74 4.67
N ASN A 264 14.78 -15.45 3.90
CA ASN A 264 16.01 -16.25 3.92
C ASN A 264 16.80 -16.06 5.23
N GLN A 265 16.71 -14.90 5.86
CA GLN A 265 17.45 -14.57 7.09
C GLN A 265 16.62 -14.74 8.37
N ARG A 266 15.37 -15.21 8.28
CA ARG A 266 14.47 -15.33 9.42
C ARG A 266 15.09 -16.11 10.60
N ASN A 267 15.68 -17.27 10.32
CA ASN A 267 16.32 -18.10 11.37
C ASN A 267 17.57 -17.44 11.99
N MET A 268 18.11 -16.43 11.32
CA MET A 268 19.25 -15.65 11.78
C MET A 268 18.83 -14.28 12.34
N ALA A 269 17.54 -13.95 12.27
CA ALA A 269 17.01 -12.65 12.65
C ALA A 269 17.47 -12.15 14.04
N PRO A 270 17.56 -12.99 15.09
CA PRO A 270 18.08 -12.53 16.39
C PRO A 270 19.51 -11.96 16.33
N LYS A 271 20.33 -12.33 15.34
CA LYS A 271 21.68 -11.76 15.17
C LYS A 271 21.65 -10.34 14.61
N TYR A 272 20.54 -9.90 14.03
CA TYR A 272 20.38 -8.55 13.51
C TYR A 272 19.89 -7.55 14.57
N PHE A 273 19.39 -8.02 15.70
CA PHE A 273 18.98 -7.12 16.78
C PHE A 273 20.15 -6.31 17.37
N PRO A 274 21.34 -6.86 17.63
CA PRO A 274 22.53 -6.06 17.96
C PRO A 274 22.93 -5.09 16.84
N VAL A 275 22.77 -5.46 15.58
CA VAL A 275 23.02 -4.56 14.44
C VAL A 275 22.07 -3.38 14.49
N ARG A 276 20.76 -3.64 14.63
CA ARG A 276 19.74 -2.61 14.82
C ARG A 276 20.11 -1.65 15.96
N ASN A 277 20.52 -2.17 17.11
CA ASN A 277 20.88 -1.37 18.28
C ASN A 277 22.16 -0.54 18.09
N SER A 278 22.96 -0.83 17.07
CA SER A 278 24.11 0.00 16.69
C SER A 278 23.76 1.10 15.67
N CYS A 279 22.53 1.07 15.11
CA CYS A 279 22.05 2.12 14.21
C CYS A 279 21.52 3.31 15.00
N TYR A 280 21.56 4.48 14.38
CA TYR A 280 20.87 5.64 14.90
C TYR A 280 19.36 5.39 14.91
N SER A 281 18.72 5.69 16.02
CA SER A 281 17.27 5.61 16.18
C SER A 281 16.68 6.99 15.96
N MET A 282 15.80 7.11 14.97
CA MET A 282 15.13 8.37 14.64
C MET A 282 14.28 8.86 15.81
N ASN A 283 14.15 10.17 15.94
CA ASN A 283 13.37 10.81 17.01
C ASN A 283 11.85 10.78 16.70
N THR A 284 11.35 9.62 16.23
CA THR A 284 9.97 9.45 15.77
C THR A 284 9.02 8.85 16.81
N GLY A 285 9.58 8.31 17.92
CA GLY A 285 8.82 7.53 18.89
C GLY A 285 8.43 6.12 18.40
N LEU A 286 8.74 5.76 17.13
CA LEU A 286 8.57 4.42 16.55
C LEU A 286 9.86 3.59 16.62
N ALA A 287 10.98 4.24 16.96
CA ALA A 287 12.32 3.66 16.96
C ALA A 287 12.74 3.15 15.55
N ASP A 288 12.40 3.94 14.53
CA ASP A 288 12.85 3.73 13.15
C ASP A 288 14.36 3.90 13.03
N ILE A 289 14.96 3.27 12.03
CA ILE A 289 16.39 3.36 11.71
C ILE A 289 16.57 3.63 10.21
N ASP A 290 17.69 4.27 9.82
CA ASP A 290 18.02 4.49 8.41
C ASP A 290 18.34 3.17 7.70
N ILE A 291 17.78 3.00 6.48
CA ILE A 291 17.95 1.79 5.66
C ILE A 291 19.42 1.59 5.26
N ARG A 292 20.12 2.65 4.86
CA ARG A 292 21.53 2.59 4.42
C ARG A 292 22.42 2.17 5.57
N ASP A 293 22.28 2.83 6.72
CA ASP A 293 23.06 2.54 7.95
C ASP A 293 22.84 1.09 8.40
N PHE A 294 21.58 0.64 8.41
CA PHE A 294 21.26 -0.74 8.74
C PHE A 294 21.88 -1.74 7.78
N LEU A 295 21.72 -1.54 6.47
CA LEU A 295 22.23 -2.48 5.46
C LEU A 295 23.77 -2.52 5.44
N GLU A 296 24.44 -1.39 5.65
CA GLU A 296 25.91 -1.36 5.79
C GLU A 296 26.38 -2.20 6.96
N LYS A 297 25.75 -2.06 8.12
CA LYS A 297 26.07 -2.81 9.33
C LYS A 297 25.63 -4.28 9.26
N ALA A 298 24.53 -4.57 8.58
CA ALA A 298 23.99 -5.91 8.37
C ALA A 298 24.91 -6.83 7.56
N LYS A 299 25.87 -6.28 6.79
CA LYS A 299 26.92 -7.03 6.11
C LYS A 299 27.76 -7.90 7.06
N THR A 300 27.85 -7.52 8.31
CA THR A 300 28.55 -8.31 9.34
C THR A 300 27.87 -9.64 9.65
N VAL A 301 26.57 -9.76 9.36
CA VAL A 301 25.77 -10.99 9.55
C VAL A 301 25.62 -11.76 8.25
N TYR A 302 25.31 -11.09 7.15
CA TYR A 302 25.13 -11.67 5.82
C TYR A 302 25.57 -10.69 4.73
N ASP A 303 26.86 -10.72 4.40
CA ASP A 303 27.52 -9.75 3.53
C ASP A 303 26.85 -9.65 2.15
N THR A 304 26.76 -10.75 1.40
CA THR A 304 26.26 -10.73 0.01
C THR A 304 24.81 -10.25 -0.07
N GLY A 305 23.94 -10.70 0.84
CA GLY A 305 22.53 -10.32 0.83
C GLY A 305 22.31 -8.84 1.18
N ALA A 306 22.99 -8.37 2.22
CA ALA A 306 22.94 -6.97 2.62
C ALA A 306 23.58 -6.05 1.56
N GLN A 307 24.69 -6.47 0.94
CA GLN A 307 25.36 -5.71 -0.12
C GLN A 307 24.47 -5.56 -1.37
N ASN A 308 23.74 -6.60 -1.76
CA ASN A 308 22.82 -6.55 -2.90
C ASN A 308 21.66 -5.57 -2.63
N LEU A 309 21.07 -5.62 -1.43
CA LEU A 309 20.04 -4.67 -1.01
C LEU A 309 20.57 -3.25 -0.96
N LEU A 310 21.74 -3.05 -0.37
CA LEU A 310 22.39 -1.74 -0.30
C LEU A 310 22.66 -1.14 -1.68
N SER A 311 23.12 -1.97 -2.62
CA SER A 311 23.38 -1.53 -4.00
C SER A 311 22.09 -1.11 -4.70
N LEU A 312 20.99 -1.85 -4.51
CA LEU A 312 19.68 -1.48 -5.04
C LEU A 312 19.17 -0.21 -4.37
N TRP A 313 19.25 -0.11 -3.05
CA TRP A 313 18.85 1.08 -2.30
C TRP A 313 19.57 2.33 -2.78
N ASN A 314 20.91 2.26 -2.90
CA ASN A 314 21.70 3.37 -3.40
C ASN A 314 21.35 3.80 -4.84
N SER A 315 20.79 2.90 -5.65
CA SER A 315 20.28 3.27 -6.98
C SER A 315 18.93 3.99 -6.96
N MET A 316 18.20 3.91 -5.84
CA MET A 316 16.95 4.63 -5.61
C MET A 316 17.19 6.03 -5.03
N VAL A 317 18.25 6.20 -4.25
CA VAL A 317 18.62 7.49 -3.65
C VAL A 317 19.28 8.37 -4.72
N ILE A 318 18.59 9.42 -5.16
CA ILE A 318 19.09 10.36 -6.16
C ILE A 318 20.06 11.34 -5.53
N SER A 319 19.67 11.89 -4.39
CA SER A 319 20.47 12.78 -3.56
C SER A 319 20.06 12.63 -2.10
N SER A 320 20.98 12.93 -1.20
CA SER A 320 20.69 12.96 0.24
C SER A 320 21.68 13.85 0.96
N SER A 321 21.23 14.52 2.01
CA SER A 321 22.05 15.32 2.89
C SER A 321 21.57 15.14 4.34
N PHE A 322 22.49 15.33 5.30
CA PHE A 322 22.16 15.28 6.72
C PHE A 322 23.16 16.06 7.55
N THR A 323 22.71 16.59 8.68
CA THR A 323 23.63 17.03 9.74
C THR A 323 24.02 15.81 10.57
N ASN A 324 25.25 15.78 11.04
CA ASN A 324 25.73 14.70 11.91
C ASN A 324 26.38 15.28 13.19
N PRO A 325 25.59 15.86 14.11
CA PRO A 325 26.11 16.54 15.29
C PRO A 325 26.85 15.62 16.26
N GLU A 326 26.62 14.29 16.17
CA GLU A 326 27.18 13.29 17.08
C GLU A 326 28.00 12.19 16.40
N GLU A 327 28.31 12.32 15.12
CA GLU A 327 29.01 11.31 14.30
C GLU A 327 28.31 9.92 14.29
N ILE A 328 26.99 9.91 14.27
CA ILE A 328 26.11 8.76 14.52
C ILE A 328 25.83 7.85 13.33
N GLY A 329 26.72 7.75 12.37
CA GLY A 329 26.56 6.79 11.27
C GLY A 329 26.18 7.41 9.93
N ASN A 330 25.80 6.56 8.97
CA ASN A 330 25.52 6.94 7.59
C ASN A 330 24.01 7.05 7.35
N ILE A 331 23.40 8.07 7.92
CA ILE A 331 21.96 8.35 7.86
C ILE A 331 21.59 9.27 6.69
N GLY A 332 20.37 9.72 6.62
CA GLY A 332 19.90 10.75 5.69
C GLY A 332 19.32 10.17 4.40
N THR A 333 18.88 8.90 4.38
CA THR A 333 18.23 8.35 3.19
C THR A 333 16.73 8.16 3.36
N ALA A 334 16.32 7.12 4.02
CA ALA A 334 14.94 6.92 4.48
C ALA A 334 14.91 5.91 5.61
N ALA A 335 13.95 6.09 6.48
CA ALA A 335 13.73 5.21 7.60
C ALA A 335 13.06 3.88 7.21
N ILE A 336 13.28 2.87 8.04
CA ILE A 336 12.53 1.61 8.07
C ILE A 336 12.19 1.26 9.51
N TRP A 337 10.98 0.77 9.74
CA TRP A 337 10.56 0.37 11.06
C TRP A 337 11.28 -0.89 11.55
N PHE A 338 12.11 -0.71 12.54
CA PHE A 338 12.73 -1.80 13.27
C PHE A 338 12.81 -1.40 14.75
N PRO A 339 11.74 -1.63 15.53
CA PRO A 339 11.64 -1.19 16.92
C PRO A 339 12.75 -1.80 17.80
N ASP A 340 13.10 -1.06 18.84
CA ASP A 340 14.16 -1.39 19.79
C ASP A 340 13.72 -2.36 20.89
N SER A 341 12.44 -2.63 20.97
CA SER A 341 11.86 -3.43 22.05
C SER A 341 10.57 -4.13 21.62
N ARG A 342 10.25 -5.21 22.31
CA ARG A 342 8.95 -5.89 22.15
C ARG A 342 7.79 -4.95 22.43
N PHE A 343 7.91 -4.07 23.42
CA PHE A 343 6.86 -3.10 23.75
C PHE A 343 6.54 -2.18 22.56
N ASN A 344 7.56 -1.64 21.88
CA ASN A 344 7.36 -0.80 20.70
C ASN A 344 6.82 -1.59 19.52
N PHE A 345 7.23 -2.85 19.35
CA PHE A 345 6.64 -3.74 18.35
C PHE A 345 5.15 -3.95 18.58
N GLU A 346 4.73 -4.26 19.82
CA GLU A 346 3.33 -4.52 20.17
C GLU A 346 2.41 -3.33 19.89
N ASN A 347 2.94 -2.13 20.03
CA ASN A 347 2.15 -0.92 19.80
C ASN A 347 1.90 -0.65 18.30
N GLY A 348 2.73 -1.19 17.39
CA GLY A 348 2.69 -0.84 15.97
C GLY A 348 2.29 -1.96 15.01
N TRP A 349 2.58 -3.23 15.31
CA TRP A 349 2.51 -4.31 14.32
C TRP A 349 1.15 -4.49 13.64
N LYS A 350 0.02 -4.30 14.37
CA LYS A 350 -1.33 -4.42 13.80
C LYS A 350 -1.64 -3.34 12.76
N GLN A 351 -1.08 -2.16 12.94
CA GLN A 351 -1.23 -1.07 11.96
C GLN A 351 -0.28 -1.29 10.78
N TYR A 352 0.93 -1.80 11.04
CA TYR A 352 1.89 -2.15 10.00
C TYR A 352 1.33 -3.13 8.97
N LEU A 353 0.55 -4.11 9.41
CA LEU A 353 -0.12 -5.08 8.54
C LEU A 353 -1.09 -4.48 7.50
N LYS A 354 -1.50 -3.23 7.70
CA LYS A 354 -2.40 -2.53 6.76
C LYS A 354 -1.63 -1.83 5.63
N LEU A 355 -0.31 -1.71 5.76
CA LEU A 355 0.55 -1.04 4.81
C LEU A 355 0.88 -1.92 3.60
N GLU A 356 1.08 -1.28 2.46
CA GLU A 356 1.58 -1.96 1.25
C GLU A 356 2.94 -2.65 1.52
N PHE A 357 3.81 -2.01 2.30
CA PHE A 357 5.12 -2.56 2.64
C PHE A 357 5.06 -3.82 3.52
N ALA A 358 3.93 -4.15 4.14
CA ALA A 358 3.76 -5.40 4.88
C ALA A 358 3.99 -6.64 3.99
N HIS A 359 3.73 -6.52 2.68
CA HIS A 359 4.01 -7.58 1.69
C HIS A 359 5.51 -7.94 1.57
N SER A 360 6.41 -7.10 2.08
CA SER A 360 7.85 -7.36 2.15
C SER A 360 8.26 -8.43 3.16
N ARG A 361 7.36 -8.90 4.01
CA ARG A 361 7.66 -9.82 5.13
C ARG A 361 8.64 -9.26 6.17
N TRP A 362 8.93 -7.98 6.09
CA TRP A 362 9.83 -7.33 7.04
C TRP A 362 9.34 -7.46 8.47
N LEU A 363 8.02 -7.32 8.69
CA LEU A 363 7.39 -7.46 10.00
C LEU A 363 7.72 -8.81 10.67
N GLY A 364 7.63 -9.92 9.93
CA GLY A 364 7.96 -11.25 10.45
C GLY A 364 9.44 -11.42 10.77
N PHE A 365 10.33 -10.79 9.99
CA PHE A 365 11.76 -10.75 10.29
C PHE A 365 12.03 -9.95 11.57
N VAL A 366 11.42 -8.78 11.74
CA VAL A 366 11.52 -7.93 12.94
C VAL A 366 11.00 -8.68 14.17
N ASN A 367 9.84 -9.33 14.06
CA ASN A 367 9.28 -10.15 15.12
C ASN A 367 10.26 -11.23 15.59
N ALA A 368 10.86 -11.96 14.66
CA ALA A 368 11.86 -12.98 14.94
C ALA A 368 13.16 -12.38 15.52
N ALA A 369 13.56 -11.18 15.10
CA ALA A 369 14.77 -10.52 15.60
C ALA A 369 14.64 -10.10 17.06
N LEU A 370 13.45 -9.71 17.48
CA LEU A 370 13.16 -9.33 18.88
C LEU A 370 13.11 -10.52 19.83
N GLY A 371 13.08 -11.77 19.31
CA GLY A 371 13.01 -13.00 20.11
C GLY A 371 11.69 -13.19 20.84
N ASP A 372 11.52 -14.38 21.45
CA ASP A 372 10.38 -14.79 22.31
C ASP A 372 9.00 -14.27 21.85
N ASP A 373 8.60 -14.66 20.62
CA ASP A 373 7.26 -14.42 20.15
C ASP A 373 6.27 -15.27 20.97
N THR A 374 5.50 -14.61 21.81
CA THR A 374 4.46 -15.21 22.66
C THR A 374 3.04 -14.85 22.19
N PHE A 375 2.92 -14.14 21.07
CA PHE A 375 1.64 -13.62 20.60
C PHE A 375 0.97 -14.62 19.68
N PRO A 376 -0.27 -15.05 20.03
CA PRO A 376 -1.04 -15.91 19.16
C PRO A 376 -1.51 -15.14 17.91
N PRO A 377 -1.59 -15.81 16.76
CA PRO A 377 -2.23 -15.26 15.57
C PRO A 377 -3.67 -14.80 15.84
N GLU A 378 -4.18 -13.92 15.00
CA GLU A 378 -5.59 -13.55 15.07
C GLU A 378 -6.48 -14.76 14.79
N LYS A 379 -7.66 -14.76 15.41
CA LYS A 379 -8.69 -15.78 15.18
C LYS A 379 -9.04 -15.84 13.69
N PRO A 380 -9.08 -17.05 13.08
CA PRO A 380 -9.45 -17.21 11.67
C PRO A 380 -10.82 -16.62 11.37
N LYS A 381 -10.95 -15.88 10.26
CA LYS A 381 -12.20 -15.23 9.85
C LYS A 381 -12.88 -15.99 8.72
N LEU A 382 -14.10 -16.42 8.96
CA LEU A 382 -14.93 -17.11 7.97
C LEU A 382 -15.43 -16.13 6.91
N LEU A 383 -15.18 -16.45 5.63
CA LEU A 383 -15.77 -15.75 4.48
C LEU A 383 -17.03 -16.45 4.00
N SER A 384 -16.97 -17.77 3.87
CA SER A 384 -18.14 -18.60 3.52
C SER A 384 -17.94 -20.05 3.90
N GLN A 385 -19.06 -20.76 4.08
CA GLN A 385 -19.06 -22.21 4.14
C GLN A 385 -20.15 -22.77 3.23
N ASN A 386 -19.85 -23.89 2.58
CA ASN A 386 -20.77 -24.59 1.70
C ASN A 386 -20.63 -26.09 1.89
N LEU A 387 -21.74 -26.78 1.97
CA LEU A 387 -21.77 -28.24 1.97
C LEU A 387 -22.12 -28.73 0.56
N ILE A 388 -21.21 -29.49 -0.05
CA ILE A 388 -21.40 -30.09 -1.36
C ILE A 388 -21.24 -31.60 -1.19
N TYR A 389 -22.36 -32.30 -1.23
CA TYR A 389 -22.41 -33.75 -0.94
C TYR A 389 -21.81 -34.03 0.45
N LYS A 390 -20.76 -34.83 0.56
CA LYS A 390 -20.04 -35.14 1.81
C LYS A 390 -18.84 -34.23 2.08
N THR A 391 -18.68 -33.16 1.30
CA THR A 391 -17.53 -32.23 1.44
C THR A 391 -18.01 -30.90 1.97
N LEU A 392 -17.60 -30.57 3.18
CA LEU A 392 -17.74 -29.23 3.73
C LEU A 392 -16.58 -28.38 3.23
N GLN A 393 -16.89 -27.35 2.49
CA GLN A 393 -15.96 -26.35 2.00
C GLN A 393 -16.04 -25.12 2.90
N ILE A 394 -14.92 -24.74 3.50
CA ILE A 394 -14.80 -23.58 4.36
C ILE A 394 -13.78 -22.63 3.70
N LEU A 395 -14.19 -21.42 3.41
CA LEU A 395 -13.33 -20.38 2.89
C LEU A 395 -13.05 -19.36 3.99
N LEU A 396 -11.78 -19.19 4.32
CA LEU A 396 -11.32 -18.22 5.30
C LEU A 396 -10.67 -17.03 4.59
N GLN A 397 -10.76 -15.86 5.19
CA GLN A 397 -9.88 -14.74 4.87
C GLN A 397 -8.47 -15.13 5.32
N ALA A 398 -7.44 -14.72 4.54
CA ALA A 398 -6.07 -14.85 4.99
C ALA A 398 -5.91 -14.19 6.37
N ASN A 399 -5.15 -14.84 7.23
CA ASN A 399 -4.82 -14.26 8.53
C ASN A 399 -3.82 -13.12 8.30
N PRO A 400 -3.98 -11.96 8.95
CA PRO A 400 -3.07 -10.84 8.83
C PRO A 400 -1.70 -11.06 9.49
N ASP A 401 -1.48 -12.20 10.14
CA ASP A 401 -0.19 -12.52 10.74
C ASP A 401 0.93 -12.48 9.68
N PRO A 402 2.07 -11.84 9.95
CA PRO A 402 3.18 -11.73 9.01
C PRO A 402 3.84 -13.06 8.68
N ASP A 403 3.56 -14.09 9.48
CA ASP A 403 4.13 -15.41 9.35
C ASP A 403 3.25 -16.33 8.50
N SER A 404 3.89 -17.31 7.85
CA SER A 404 3.16 -18.44 7.32
C SER A 404 2.55 -19.24 8.47
N LEU A 405 1.30 -19.59 8.34
CA LEU A 405 0.54 -20.22 9.40
C LEU A 405 0.21 -21.68 9.09
N TYR A 406 0.10 -22.47 10.14
CA TYR A 406 -0.62 -23.74 10.11
C TYR A 406 -2.03 -23.53 10.64
N TYR A 407 -3.02 -24.13 9.99
CA TYR A 407 -4.38 -24.19 10.50
C TYR A 407 -4.61 -25.57 11.07
N GLU A 408 -4.89 -25.64 12.38
CA GLU A 408 -5.31 -26.83 13.08
C GLU A 408 -6.83 -26.93 12.97
N ILE A 409 -7.31 -28.01 12.37
CA ILE A 409 -8.73 -28.19 12.04
C ILE A 409 -9.21 -29.47 12.70
N THR A 410 -10.33 -29.41 13.39
CA THR A 410 -11.02 -30.59 13.97
C THR A 410 -12.52 -30.52 13.73
N ILE A 411 -13.14 -31.67 13.53
CA ILE A 411 -14.60 -31.87 13.33
C ILE A 411 -15.22 -32.80 14.34
N ASP A 412 -14.47 -33.31 15.31
CA ASP A 412 -14.90 -34.35 16.25
C ASP A 412 -14.51 -34.00 17.69
N GLU A 413 -14.77 -32.78 18.11
CA GLU A 413 -14.50 -32.27 19.45
C GLU A 413 -13.03 -32.42 19.89
N GLY A 414 -12.09 -32.45 18.91
CA GLY A 414 -10.65 -32.49 19.19
C GLY A 414 -10.06 -33.89 19.29
N GLN A 415 -10.74 -34.94 18.81
CA GLN A 415 -10.16 -36.28 18.76
C GLN A 415 -9.20 -36.49 17.60
N HIS A 416 -9.47 -35.87 16.43
CA HIS A 416 -8.60 -35.91 15.26
C HIS A 416 -8.33 -34.51 14.75
N TYR A 417 -7.06 -34.26 14.38
CA TYR A 417 -6.62 -32.99 13.86
C TYR A 417 -6.12 -33.14 12.43
N GLN A 418 -6.51 -32.19 11.58
CA GLN A 418 -5.89 -31.96 10.28
C GLN A 418 -5.10 -30.67 10.34
N TYR A 419 -3.96 -30.64 9.67
CA TYR A 419 -3.14 -29.44 9.58
C TYR A 419 -3.05 -29.00 8.13
N LEU A 420 -3.34 -27.74 7.88
CA LEU A 420 -3.19 -27.10 6.57
C LEU A 420 -2.15 -26.00 6.70
N TYR A 421 -1.11 -26.07 5.90
CA TYR A 421 -0.14 -24.99 5.76
C TYR A 421 -0.69 -23.94 4.81
N ALA A 422 -0.62 -22.67 5.21
CA ALA A 422 -0.95 -21.52 4.39
C ALA A 422 0.25 -20.59 4.31
N SER A 423 0.62 -20.22 3.10
CA SER A 423 1.59 -19.16 2.89
C SER A 423 0.97 -17.84 3.33
N ALA A 424 1.78 -16.97 3.91
CA ALA A 424 1.32 -15.64 4.23
C ALA A 424 0.98 -14.78 2.96
N ASP A 425 1.29 -15.29 1.75
CA ASP A 425 0.87 -14.70 0.46
C ASP A 425 -0.55 -15.11 0.02
N ASP A 426 -1.15 -16.10 0.71
CA ASP A 426 -2.48 -16.56 0.36
C ASP A 426 -3.52 -15.50 0.76
N ALA A 427 -4.27 -14.96 -0.20
CA ALA A 427 -5.35 -14.01 0.09
C ALA A 427 -6.56 -14.67 0.76
N VAL A 428 -6.78 -15.94 0.47
CA VAL A 428 -7.85 -16.77 1.02
C VAL A 428 -7.38 -18.21 1.23
N ILE A 429 -7.94 -18.88 2.23
CA ILE A 429 -7.64 -20.27 2.58
C ILE A 429 -8.87 -21.11 2.34
N LEU A 430 -8.76 -22.12 1.49
CA LEU A 430 -9.83 -23.09 1.23
C LEU A 430 -9.56 -24.39 1.97
N ILE A 431 -10.47 -24.75 2.88
CA ILE A 431 -10.45 -26.02 3.63
C ILE A 431 -11.56 -26.90 3.09
N MET A 432 -11.24 -28.16 2.82
CA MET A 432 -12.20 -29.17 2.38
C MET A 432 -12.20 -30.34 3.37
N LEU A 433 -13.32 -30.55 4.05
CA LEU A 433 -13.49 -31.61 5.05
C LEU A 433 -14.49 -32.64 4.55
N GLN A 434 -14.14 -33.93 4.67
CA GLN A 434 -15.09 -35.01 4.44
C GLN A 434 -15.92 -35.22 5.70
N ILE A 435 -17.24 -35.19 5.53
CA ILE A 435 -18.19 -35.35 6.64
C ILE A 435 -19.27 -36.37 6.26
N ASP A 436 -19.84 -37.04 7.27
CA ASP A 436 -20.89 -38.06 7.10
C ASP A 436 -22.04 -37.93 8.11
N GLN A 437 -21.95 -36.96 9.03
CA GLN A 437 -22.97 -36.64 10.03
C GLN A 437 -22.97 -35.15 10.35
N PRO A 438 -24.04 -34.60 10.92
CA PRO A 438 -24.05 -33.23 11.41
C PRO A 438 -23.03 -33.04 12.52
N GLY A 439 -22.47 -31.83 12.64
CA GLY A 439 -21.48 -31.58 13.67
C GLY A 439 -20.99 -30.14 13.74
N THR A 440 -19.90 -30.00 14.47
CA THR A 440 -19.17 -28.74 14.62
C THR A 440 -17.76 -28.92 14.12
N TYR A 441 -17.17 -27.81 13.65
CA TYR A 441 -15.75 -27.76 13.40
C TYR A 441 -15.10 -26.65 14.23
N GLN A 442 -13.82 -26.82 14.53
CA GLN A 442 -12.98 -25.80 15.12
C GLN A 442 -11.75 -25.61 14.25
N ILE A 443 -11.36 -24.37 14.03
CA ILE A 443 -10.16 -24.01 13.27
C ILE A 443 -9.37 -23.00 14.09
N LYS A 444 -8.09 -23.32 14.36
CA LYS A 444 -7.13 -22.42 15.00
C LYS A 444 -5.99 -22.13 14.04
N ALA A 445 -5.53 -20.89 14.00
CA ALA A 445 -4.26 -20.55 13.37
C ALA A 445 -3.11 -20.81 14.35
N ILE A 446 -2.00 -21.30 13.84
CA ILE A 446 -0.77 -21.58 14.61
C ILE A 446 0.38 -20.89 13.87
N ASP A 447 1.11 -20.02 14.54
CA ASP A 447 2.29 -19.37 13.98
C ASP A 447 3.53 -20.27 14.00
N GLN A 448 4.64 -19.76 13.48
CA GLN A 448 5.90 -20.52 13.46
C GLN A 448 6.53 -20.68 14.85
N SER A 449 6.12 -19.90 15.84
CA SER A 449 6.55 -19.99 17.23
C SER A 449 5.71 -21.00 18.02
N GLY A 450 4.62 -21.51 17.42
CA GLY A 450 3.73 -22.49 18.02
C GLY A 450 2.57 -21.89 18.83
N ASN A 451 2.39 -20.55 18.80
CA ASN A 451 1.27 -19.92 19.47
C ASN A 451 -0.02 -20.20 18.70
N LYS A 452 -1.11 -20.45 19.42
CA LYS A 452 -2.41 -20.81 18.85
C LYS A 452 -3.43 -19.70 19.07
N SER A 453 -4.13 -19.34 18.02
CA SER A 453 -5.25 -18.38 18.09
C SER A 453 -6.43 -18.91 18.88
N GLU A 454 -7.36 -18.02 19.23
CA GLU A 454 -8.71 -18.39 19.59
C GLU A 454 -9.36 -19.17 18.42
N PRO A 455 -10.19 -20.21 18.73
CA PRO A 455 -10.78 -21.03 17.69
C PRO A 455 -11.91 -20.31 16.94
N LEU A 456 -11.93 -20.43 15.63
CA LEU A 456 -13.16 -20.28 14.84
C LEU A 456 -13.99 -21.54 15.02
N ILE A 457 -15.21 -21.39 15.54
CA ILE A 457 -16.16 -22.50 15.72
C ILE A 457 -17.31 -22.28 14.74
N GLY A 458 -17.64 -23.34 13.99
CA GLY A 458 -18.77 -23.33 13.08
C GLY A 458 -19.57 -24.64 13.19
N ASN A 459 -20.85 -24.55 12.84
CA ASN A 459 -21.75 -25.70 12.79
C ASN A 459 -22.05 -26.04 11.33
N TYR A 460 -22.28 -27.32 11.06
CA TYR A 460 -22.80 -27.79 9.79
C TYR A 460 -23.89 -28.80 9.99
N ASP A 461 -24.96 -28.64 9.23
CA ASP A 461 -26.10 -29.57 9.23
C ASP A 461 -25.94 -30.47 8.02
N TYR A 462 -25.54 -31.72 8.27
CA TYR A 462 -25.44 -32.75 7.25
C TYR A 462 -26.73 -33.57 7.24
N GLN A 463 -27.40 -33.52 6.11
CA GLN A 463 -28.45 -34.46 5.78
C GLN A 463 -27.97 -35.26 4.58
N GLU A 464 -28.02 -36.56 4.66
CA GLU A 464 -27.65 -37.42 3.54
C GLU A 464 -28.56 -37.09 2.34
N PRO A 465 -28.01 -36.46 1.29
CA PRO A 465 -28.84 -36.01 0.19
C PRO A 465 -29.36 -37.21 -0.57
N GLN A 466 -30.67 -37.23 -0.85
CA GLN A 466 -31.25 -38.28 -1.72
C GLN A 466 -30.58 -38.25 -3.11
N MET A 467 -30.14 -37.10 -3.54
CA MET A 467 -29.39 -36.91 -4.79
C MET A 467 -28.47 -35.68 -4.71
N SER A 468 -27.29 -35.78 -5.26
CA SER A 468 -26.37 -34.62 -5.47
C SER A 468 -26.01 -34.43 -6.94
N VAL A 469 -25.66 -33.19 -7.33
CA VAL A 469 -25.36 -32.83 -8.72
C VAL A 469 -24.20 -31.85 -8.76
N ILE A 470 -23.20 -32.16 -9.56
CA ILE A 470 -22.05 -31.27 -9.80
C ILE A 470 -21.73 -31.16 -11.29
N ILE A 471 -21.11 -30.06 -11.68
CA ILE A 471 -20.54 -29.84 -13.02
C ILE A 471 -19.03 -29.66 -12.85
N ASN A 472 -18.24 -30.41 -13.59
CA ASN A 472 -16.78 -30.36 -13.52
C ASN A 472 -16.17 -30.43 -14.93
N PRO A 473 -15.27 -29.51 -15.32
CA PRO A 473 -14.85 -28.32 -14.55
C PRO A 473 -15.91 -27.22 -14.50
N ASN A 474 -15.79 -26.32 -13.55
CA ASN A 474 -16.55 -25.06 -13.52
C ASN A 474 -15.59 -23.96 -13.02
N PRO A 475 -15.18 -23.00 -13.88
CA PRO A 475 -15.75 -22.71 -15.24
C PRO A 475 -15.51 -23.80 -16.28
N VAL A 476 -16.41 -23.85 -17.25
CA VAL A 476 -16.35 -24.74 -18.42
C VAL A 476 -15.61 -24.02 -19.55
N SER A 477 -14.65 -24.70 -20.18
CA SER A 477 -14.03 -24.25 -21.44
C SER A 477 -14.57 -25.09 -22.61
N PRO A 478 -14.83 -24.52 -23.80
CA PRO A 478 -15.30 -25.27 -24.96
C PRO A 478 -14.36 -26.40 -25.39
N ASN A 479 -13.07 -26.23 -25.10
CA ASN A 479 -12.00 -27.20 -25.46
C ASN A 479 -11.74 -28.26 -24.39
N SER A 480 -12.48 -28.24 -23.28
CA SER A 480 -12.33 -29.21 -22.19
C SER A 480 -13.63 -29.95 -21.97
N PRO A 481 -13.59 -31.28 -21.73
CA PRO A 481 -14.79 -32.04 -21.43
C PRO A 481 -15.48 -31.51 -20.18
N ALA A 482 -16.71 -31.05 -20.30
CA ALA A 482 -17.57 -30.68 -19.19
C ALA A 482 -18.50 -31.82 -18.82
N VAL A 483 -18.33 -32.38 -17.63
CA VAL A 483 -19.09 -33.54 -17.16
C VAL A 483 -20.06 -33.09 -16.08
N LEU A 484 -21.33 -33.35 -16.31
CA LEU A 484 -22.36 -33.36 -15.30
C LEU A 484 -22.28 -34.70 -14.56
N ARG A 485 -22.11 -34.68 -13.25
CA ARG A 485 -22.15 -35.88 -12.40
C ARG A 485 -23.27 -35.72 -11.39
N TRP A 486 -23.94 -36.83 -11.11
CA TRP A 486 -24.89 -36.91 -10.03
C TRP A 486 -24.67 -38.18 -9.24
N TRP A 487 -25.10 -38.14 -8.01
CA TRP A 487 -25.15 -39.30 -7.12
C TRP A 487 -26.52 -39.38 -6.49
N ALA A 488 -27.05 -40.61 -6.33
CA ALA A 488 -28.30 -40.88 -5.67
C ALA A 488 -28.09 -42.03 -4.69
N ASN A 489 -28.65 -41.90 -3.47
CA ASN A 489 -28.54 -42.96 -2.43
C ASN A 489 -29.39 -44.17 -2.73
N GLU A 490 -30.46 -44.03 -3.47
CA GLU A 490 -31.36 -45.10 -3.92
C GLU A 490 -31.83 -44.87 -5.36
N ALA A 491 -32.42 -45.92 -5.96
CA ALA A 491 -33.02 -45.78 -7.28
C ALA A 491 -34.28 -44.92 -7.19
N LEU A 492 -34.24 -43.77 -7.86
CA LEU A 492 -35.35 -42.81 -7.84
C LEU A 492 -36.31 -43.09 -9.01
N GLN A 493 -37.60 -42.94 -8.77
CA GLN A 493 -38.60 -43.12 -9.82
C GLN A 493 -38.66 -41.93 -10.78
N GLY A 494 -38.63 -42.20 -12.07
CA GLY A 494 -38.72 -41.17 -13.12
C GLY A 494 -37.46 -41.02 -13.96
N ASN A 495 -37.51 -40.15 -14.94
CA ASN A 495 -36.37 -39.82 -15.77
C ASN A 495 -35.82 -38.46 -15.36
N ILE A 496 -34.47 -38.32 -15.43
CA ILE A 496 -33.83 -37.02 -15.23
C ILE A 496 -34.10 -36.19 -16.49
N GLN A 497 -34.62 -34.99 -16.25
CA GLN A 497 -34.71 -33.93 -17.27
C GLN A 497 -33.68 -32.88 -16.99
N LEU A 498 -32.69 -32.73 -17.90
CA LEU A 498 -31.71 -31.67 -17.89
C LEU A 498 -32.24 -30.45 -18.64
N GLU A 499 -32.13 -29.29 -18.01
CA GLU A 499 -32.42 -28.01 -18.65
C GLU A 499 -31.28 -27.02 -18.33
N ILE A 500 -30.93 -26.18 -19.34
CA ILE A 500 -29.96 -25.08 -19.14
C ILE A 500 -30.65 -23.77 -19.51
N TYR A 501 -30.44 -22.77 -18.64
CA TYR A 501 -30.99 -21.42 -18.77
C TYR A 501 -29.88 -20.38 -18.82
N ASN A 502 -30.06 -19.33 -19.65
CA ASN A 502 -29.20 -18.15 -19.60
C ASN A 502 -29.62 -17.19 -18.48
N LEU A 503 -28.85 -16.09 -18.29
CA LEU A 503 -29.15 -15.05 -17.28
C LEU A 503 -30.51 -14.37 -17.46
N LYS A 504 -31.10 -14.40 -18.69
CA LYS A 504 -32.43 -13.84 -18.97
C LYS A 504 -33.55 -14.82 -18.63
N GLY A 505 -33.24 -16.01 -18.11
CA GLY A 505 -34.20 -17.05 -17.79
C GLY A 505 -34.70 -17.83 -19.00
N GLN A 506 -34.10 -17.64 -20.18
CA GLN A 506 -34.46 -18.38 -21.37
C GLN A 506 -33.83 -19.77 -21.37
N LYS A 507 -34.63 -20.80 -21.65
CA LYS A 507 -34.17 -22.18 -21.76
C LYS A 507 -33.39 -22.36 -23.07
N VAL A 508 -32.10 -22.64 -22.96
CA VAL A 508 -31.17 -22.77 -24.12
C VAL A 508 -30.92 -24.23 -24.50
N LEU A 509 -31.09 -25.16 -23.55
CA LEU A 509 -30.96 -26.59 -23.77
C LEU A 509 -31.95 -27.36 -22.90
N SER A 510 -32.47 -28.48 -23.44
CA SER A 510 -33.29 -29.45 -22.70
C SER A 510 -33.00 -30.86 -23.22
N LYS A 511 -32.76 -31.81 -22.29
CA LYS A 511 -32.41 -33.21 -22.58
C LYS A 511 -32.95 -34.15 -21.53
N CYS A 512 -33.50 -35.26 -21.93
CA CYS A 512 -33.82 -36.37 -21.06
C CYS A 512 -32.58 -37.29 -20.92
N LEU A 513 -32.11 -37.52 -19.68
CA LEU A 513 -30.92 -38.33 -19.41
C LEU A 513 -31.24 -39.81 -19.00
N GLY A 514 -32.54 -40.16 -18.94
CA GLY A 514 -32.96 -41.49 -18.59
C GLY A 514 -33.24 -41.65 -17.07
N LYS A 515 -33.37 -42.91 -16.63
CA LYS A 515 -33.70 -43.24 -15.22
C LYS A 515 -32.49 -43.05 -14.31
N VAL A 516 -32.76 -42.69 -13.06
CA VAL A 516 -31.75 -42.64 -11.99
C VAL A 516 -31.65 -43.98 -11.31
N LEU A 517 -30.48 -44.57 -11.36
CA LEU A 517 -30.13 -45.73 -10.55
C LEU A 517 -29.41 -45.26 -9.28
N ALA A 518 -29.42 -46.08 -8.23
CA ALA A 518 -28.59 -45.84 -7.05
C ALA A 518 -27.12 -45.80 -7.41
N GLY A 519 -26.36 -44.89 -6.79
CA GLY A 519 -24.95 -44.67 -7.04
C GLY A 519 -24.68 -43.49 -7.96
N GLU A 520 -23.53 -43.50 -8.63
CA GLU A 520 -23.06 -42.40 -9.49
C GLU A 520 -23.59 -42.52 -10.92
N GLY A 521 -23.97 -41.37 -11.49
CA GLY A 521 -24.23 -41.21 -12.91
C GLY A 521 -23.50 -40.00 -13.46
N ASN A 522 -23.25 -40.02 -14.75
CA ASN A 522 -22.60 -38.91 -15.41
C ASN A 522 -23.18 -38.65 -16.81
N PHE A 523 -22.98 -37.43 -17.29
CA PHE A 523 -23.35 -37.04 -18.65
C PHE A 523 -22.35 -36.01 -19.16
N LEU A 524 -21.76 -36.29 -20.33
CA LEU A 524 -20.84 -35.38 -21.00
C LEU A 524 -21.61 -34.26 -21.70
N LEU A 525 -21.58 -33.05 -21.14
CA LEU A 525 -22.31 -31.89 -21.67
C LEU A 525 -21.88 -31.56 -23.10
N ASN A 526 -20.60 -31.70 -23.41
CA ASN A 526 -20.06 -31.46 -24.76
C ASN A 526 -20.58 -32.46 -25.80
N SER A 527 -21.22 -33.59 -25.40
CA SER A 527 -21.88 -34.48 -26.35
C SER A 527 -23.15 -33.89 -26.98
N GLU A 528 -23.67 -32.81 -26.41
CA GLU A 528 -24.81 -32.08 -26.94
C GLU A 528 -24.33 -30.94 -27.85
N PRO A 529 -24.66 -30.97 -29.14
CA PRO A 529 -24.21 -29.95 -30.10
C PRO A 529 -24.62 -28.52 -29.72
N LYS A 530 -25.80 -28.37 -29.11
CA LYS A 530 -26.27 -27.07 -28.62
C LYS A 530 -25.44 -26.54 -27.43
N PHE A 531 -24.85 -27.41 -26.62
CA PHE A 531 -24.00 -26.98 -25.52
C PHE A 531 -22.70 -26.34 -26.00
N GLY A 532 -22.04 -26.95 -27.00
CA GLY A 532 -20.82 -26.42 -27.59
C GLY A 532 -21.00 -25.11 -28.36
N SER A 533 -22.24 -24.73 -28.70
CA SER A 533 -22.54 -23.47 -29.39
C SER A 533 -23.00 -22.35 -28.43
N LEU A 534 -23.06 -22.58 -27.13
CA LEU A 534 -23.47 -21.57 -26.14
C LEU A 534 -22.38 -20.49 -26.02
N PRO A 535 -22.72 -19.19 -26.08
CA PRO A 535 -21.76 -18.11 -25.87
C PRO A 535 -21.09 -18.15 -24.50
N ALA A 536 -19.92 -17.50 -24.36
CA ALA A 536 -19.33 -17.25 -23.05
C ALA A 536 -20.32 -16.51 -22.14
N GLY A 537 -20.41 -16.92 -20.89
CA GLY A 537 -21.37 -16.34 -19.95
C GLY A 537 -21.74 -17.23 -18.79
N VAL A 538 -22.63 -16.72 -17.96
CA VAL A 538 -23.17 -17.44 -16.79
C VAL A 538 -24.48 -18.11 -17.17
N TYR A 539 -24.59 -19.37 -16.75
CA TYR A 539 -25.76 -20.22 -17.00
C TYR A 539 -26.22 -20.90 -15.71
N PHE A 540 -27.47 -21.34 -15.72
CA PHE A 540 -28.06 -22.17 -14.68
C PHE A 540 -28.47 -23.50 -15.28
N LEU A 541 -27.84 -24.57 -14.81
CA LEU A 541 -28.24 -25.93 -15.09
C LEU A 541 -29.29 -26.34 -14.06
N ARG A 542 -30.40 -26.91 -14.52
CA ARG A 542 -31.46 -27.46 -13.70
C ARG A 542 -31.69 -28.93 -14.06
N LEU A 543 -31.67 -29.81 -13.06
CA LEU A 543 -32.11 -31.18 -13.18
C LEU A 543 -33.48 -31.33 -12.49
N HIS A 544 -34.39 -31.97 -13.17
CA HIS A 544 -35.68 -32.36 -12.65
C HIS A 544 -35.77 -33.87 -12.61
N LEU A 545 -36.26 -34.41 -11.47
CA LEU A 545 -36.57 -35.80 -11.29
C LEU A 545 -37.84 -35.88 -10.44
N GLY A 546 -39.00 -36.14 -11.10
CA GLY A 546 -40.29 -35.98 -10.45
C GLY A 546 -40.46 -34.58 -9.89
N ASP A 547 -40.77 -34.43 -8.63
CA ASP A 547 -40.93 -33.13 -7.94
C ASP A 547 -39.61 -32.53 -7.46
N MET A 548 -38.53 -33.30 -7.48
CA MET A 548 -37.20 -32.80 -7.07
C MET A 548 -36.59 -31.94 -8.15
N LYS A 549 -35.99 -30.81 -7.71
CA LYS A 549 -35.32 -29.83 -8.59
C LYS A 549 -33.95 -29.45 -8.03
N PHE A 550 -32.91 -29.67 -8.82
CA PHE A 550 -31.55 -29.31 -8.48
C PHE A 550 -31.08 -28.23 -9.43
N THR A 551 -30.62 -27.08 -8.92
CA THR A 551 -30.10 -25.99 -9.75
C THR A 551 -28.64 -25.76 -9.42
N ARG A 552 -27.79 -25.62 -10.46
CA ARG A 552 -26.37 -25.28 -10.34
C ARG A 552 -26.02 -24.15 -11.30
N LYS A 553 -25.31 -23.16 -10.78
CA LYS A 553 -24.71 -22.10 -11.58
C LYS A 553 -23.39 -22.61 -12.16
N PHE A 554 -23.13 -22.31 -13.42
CA PHE A 554 -21.84 -22.55 -14.05
C PHE A 554 -21.50 -21.44 -15.03
N THR A 555 -20.23 -21.33 -15.40
CA THR A 555 -19.73 -20.30 -16.30
C THR A 555 -19.03 -20.96 -17.49
N ILE A 556 -19.32 -20.48 -18.70
CA ILE A 556 -18.61 -20.84 -19.91
C ILE A 556 -17.61 -19.72 -20.20
N LEU A 557 -16.33 -20.07 -20.36
CA LEU A 557 -15.24 -19.17 -20.75
C LEU A 557 -14.71 -19.59 -22.11
N TYR A 558 -14.37 -18.63 -22.97
CA TYR A 558 -13.70 -18.87 -24.25
C TYR A 558 -12.21 -18.51 -24.17
#